data_5dbf11f39eb2d7feae70fb64f96f9dbe
#
_entry.id   5dbf11f39eb2d7feae70fb64f96f9dbe
#
_cell.length_a   1.000
_cell.length_b   1.000
_cell.length_c   1.000
_cell.angle_alpha   90.00
_cell.angle_beta   90.00
_cell.angle_gamma   90.00
#
_symmetry.space_group_name_H-M   'P 1'
#
loop_
_entity.id
_entity.type
_entity.pdbx_description
1 polymer ?
#
loop_
_entity_poly.entity_id
_entity_poly.type
_entity_poly.pdbx_seq_one_letter_code
_entity_poly.pdbx_strand_id
1 'polypeptide(L)'
;MRSDIIKKGIERSPHRSLLKATGAIQSDNDFDKPFIGVCNSYTDLVPGHVHLQAFGKIVKERIRKAGGVPFEFNTIGVDDGVAMGHIGMRYSLASRELIADCVETVAEAHQLDGLICITNCDKIVPGMLMAAVRINIPVIFVSGGPMKAGKLASGQKVDLISIFEGVGRRLRGEIDDVQLKELEDQGCPTCGSCSGMFTANSMNCLMEAIGIALPGNGSILAVDSRREELVKQAADRIVNLVKNDIKPSEIITDQSIKNALVLDMAMGGSTNTILHTLAIASEAGIHFDLHDLNEIASRTPYLCKVSPATPNVHMEDVDRAGGIYAILNELSKIDGLLDLSTPTVNGKTLGENIALSLIHISEPTRPY
;
A
#
# COMPACT_ATOMS: atom_id res chain seq x y z
N MET A 1 -21.58 -6.53 -16.56
CA MET A 1 -20.98 -6.29 -15.23
C MET A 1 -21.29 -7.50 -14.36
N ARG A 2 -20.36 -7.88 -13.50
CA ARG A 2 -20.53 -8.98 -12.56
C ARG A 2 -21.74 -8.75 -11.62
N SER A 3 -21.91 -7.51 -11.15
CA SER A 3 -23.01 -7.09 -10.29
C SER A 3 -24.39 -7.19 -10.96
N ASP A 4 -24.50 -7.44 -12.26
CA ASP A 4 -25.80 -7.57 -12.93
C ASP A 4 -26.63 -8.71 -12.34
N ILE A 5 -25.98 -9.77 -11.82
CA ILE A 5 -26.64 -10.89 -11.16
C ILE A 5 -27.47 -10.50 -9.93
N ILE A 6 -27.13 -9.39 -9.26
CA ILE A 6 -27.85 -8.90 -8.07
C ILE A 6 -28.72 -7.68 -8.34
N LYS A 7 -28.63 -7.05 -9.51
CA LYS A 7 -29.34 -5.79 -9.80
C LYS A 7 -30.27 -5.84 -11.01
N LYS A 8 -30.10 -6.79 -11.95
CA LYS A 8 -30.93 -6.89 -13.16
C LYS A 8 -31.96 -8.02 -13.03
N GLY A 9 -33.11 -7.84 -13.71
CA GLY A 9 -34.22 -8.79 -13.68
C GLY A 9 -35.28 -8.47 -12.63
N ILE A 10 -36.52 -8.95 -12.85
CA ILE A 10 -37.65 -8.70 -11.96
C ILE A 10 -37.50 -9.42 -10.62
N GLU A 11 -36.88 -10.60 -10.64
CA GLU A 11 -36.62 -11.45 -9.49
C GLU A 11 -35.58 -10.83 -8.54
N ARG A 12 -34.86 -9.79 -8.96
CA ARG A 12 -33.88 -9.04 -8.16
C ARG A 12 -34.49 -7.82 -7.46
N SER A 13 -35.82 -7.65 -7.52
CA SER A 13 -36.48 -6.55 -6.79
C SER A 13 -36.20 -6.54 -5.28
N PRO A 14 -36.17 -7.70 -4.56
CA PRO A 14 -35.74 -7.70 -3.15
C PRO A 14 -34.31 -7.21 -2.94
N HIS A 15 -33.35 -7.62 -3.78
CA HIS A 15 -31.95 -7.19 -3.71
C HIS A 15 -31.85 -5.67 -3.90
N ARG A 16 -32.51 -5.12 -4.92
CA ARG A 16 -32.54 -3.67 -5.16
C ARG A 16 -33.14 -2.90 -3.99
N SER A 17 -34.20 -3.44 -3.36
CA SER A 17 -34.81 -2.84 -2.18
C SER A 17 -33.82 -2.75 -1.00
N LEU A 18 -33.10 -3.85 -0.73
CA LEU A 18 -32.07 -3.86 0.31
C LEU A 18 -30.93 -2.88 -0.01
N LEU A 19 -30.45 -2.85 -1.25
CA LEU A 19 -29.40 -1.91 -1.68
C LEU A 19 -29.83 -0.44 -1.57
N LYS A 20 -31.11 -0.12 -1.86
CA LYS A 20 -31.67 1.23 -1.62
C LYS A 20 -31.71 1.57 -0.13
N ALA A 21 -32.03 0.62 0.73
CA ALA A 21 -32.07 0.84 2.18
C ALA A 21 -30.70 1.17 2.80
N THR A 22 -29.60 0.79 2.15
CA THR A 22 -28.24 1.18 2.60
C THR A 22 -27.95 2.68 2.40
N GLY A 23 -28.71 3.39 1.58
CA GLY A 23 -28.43 4.75 1.15
C GLY A 23 -27.32 4.87 0.09
N ALA A 24 -26.69 3.76 -0.29
CA ALA A 24 -25.67 3.77 -1.35
C ALA A 24 -26.27 3.99 -2.73
N ILE A 25 -27.50 3.54 -2.97
CA ILE A 25 -28.26 3.78 -4.21
C ILE A 25 -29.04 5.08 -4.07
N GLN A 26 -28.68 6.09 -4.88
CA GLN A 26 -29.28 7.42 -4.86
C GLN A 26 -30.41 7.57 -5.89
N SER A 27 -30.36 6.78 -6.96
CA SER A 27 -31.40 6.74 -8.01
C SER A 27 -31.42 5.38 -8.71
N ASP A 28 -32.49 5.07 -9.44
CA ASP A 28 -32.58 3.84 -10.22
C ASP A 28 -31.50 3.73 -11.31
N ASN A 29 -31.00 4.86 -11.81
CA ASN A 29 -29.88 4.87 -12.77
C ASN A 29 -28.55 4.31 -12.16
N ASP A 30 -28.44 4.22 -10.85
CA ASP A 30 -27.27 3.64 -10.21
C ASP A 30 -27.16 2.13 -10.45
N PHE A 31 -28.27 1.46 -10.77
CA PHE A 31 -28.26 0.05 -11.15
C PHE A 31 -27.68 -0.22 -12.57
N ASP A 32 -27.41 0.83 -13.34
CA ASP A 32 -26.72 0.73 -14.62
C ASP A 32 -25.22 1.00 -14.54
N LYS A 33 -24.74 1.36 -13.33
CA LYS A 33 -23.34 1.68 -13.07
C LYS A 33 -22.60 0.51 -12.42
N PRO A 34 -21.25 0.45 -12.54
CA PRO A 34 -20.46 -0.54 -11.83
C PRO A 34 -20.51 -0.34 -10.31
N PHE A 35 -20.56 -1.45 -9.57
CA PHE A 35 -20.51 -1.50 -8.11
C PHE A 35 -19.06 -1.67 -7.67
N ILE A 36 -18.52 -0.65 -7.03
CA ILE A 36 -17.10 -0.59 -6.61
C ILE A 36 -17.00 -0.79 -5.10
N GLY A 37 -16.33 -1.84 -4.67
CA GLY A 37 -16.00 -2.04 -3.28
C GLY A 37 -14.88 -1.07 -2.86
N VAL A 38 -15.11 -0.36 -1.76
CA VAL A 38 -14.08 0.42 -1.07
C VAL A 38 -13.66 -0.39 0.15
N CYS A 39 -12.62 -1.22 -0.04
CA CYS A 39 -12.07 -2.04 1.02
C CYS A 39 -11.14 -1.20 1.88
N ASN A 40 -11.61 -0.76 3.04
CA ASN A 40 -10.87 0.11 3.94
C ASN A 40 -10.31 -0.70 5.12
N SER A 41 -9.16 -0.31 5.63
CA SER A 41 -8.55 -0.89 6.83
C SER A 41 -8.47 0.10 7.99
N TYR A 42 -9.33 1.10 8.01
CA TYR A 42 -9.43 2.06 9.10
C TYR A 42 -9.60 1.36 10.46
N THR A 43 -8.81 1.79 11.43
CA THR A 43 -8.94 1.46 12.85
C THR A 43 -8.24 2.50 13.69
N ASP A 44 -8.73 2.78 14.89
CA ASP A 44 -8.08 3.69 15.85
C ASP A 44 -6.85 3.06 16.53
N LEU A 45 -6.67 1.74 16.41
CA LEU A 45 -5.59 0.99 17.07
C LEU A 45 -4.24 1.07 16.35
N VAL A 46 -4.21 1.55 15.09
CA VAL A 46 -3.03 1.53 14.24
C VAL A 46 -2.72 2.94 13.76
N PRO A 47 -1.59 3.56 14.14
CA PRO A 47 -1.25 4.93 13.73
C PRO A 47 -1.27 5.15 12.21
N GLY A 48 -0.92 4.11 11.46
CA GLY A 48 -0.97 4.11 9.99
C GLY A 48 -2.38 4.12 9.40
N HIS A 49 -3.42 3.90 10.21
CA HIS A 49 -4.80 3.67 9.75
C HIS A 49 -5.83 4.66 10.26
N VAL A 50 -5.53 5.44 11.30
CA VAL A 50 -6.48 6.38 11.91
C VAL A 50 -7.06 7.41 10.93
N HIS A 51 -6.31 7.80 9.91
CA HIS A 51 -6.74 8.78 8.90
C HIS A 51 -7.45 8.15 7.68
N LEU A 52 -7.46 6.82 7.54
CA LEU A 52 -8.02 6.15 6.38
C LEU A 52 -9.55 6.28 6.29
N GLN A 53 -10.24 6.58 7.39
CA GLN A 53 -11.67 6.91 7.36
C GLN A 53 -11.95 8.16 6.50
N ALA A 54 -11.09 9.17 6.56
CA ALA A 54 -11.20 10.35 5.71
C ALA A 54 -10.99 9.99 4.24
N PHE A 55 -10.02 9.12 3.95
CA PHE A 55 -9.78 8.65 2.58
C PHE A 55 -10.96 7.87 2.01
N GLY A 56 -11.61 7.03 2.83
CA GLY A 56 -12.84 6.33 2.42
C GLY A 56 -13.93 7.29 1.94
N LYS A 57 -14.11 8.43 2.61
CA LYS A 57 -15.06 9.46 2.20
C LYS A 57 -14.69 10.08 0.84
N ILE A 58 -13.42 10.48 0.68
CA ILE A 58 -12.90 11.05 -0.57
C ILE A 58 -13.07 10.06 -1.73
N VAL A 59 -12.70 8.80 -1.50
CA VAL A 59 -12.81 7.73 -2.51
C VAL A 59 -14.27 7.54 -2.96
N LYS A 60 -15.21 7.47 -2.02
CA LYS A 60 -16.63 7.31 -2.36
C LYS A 60 -17.16 8.47 -3.20
N GLU A 61 -16.79 9.70 -2.86
CA GLU A 61 -17.19 10.89 -3.64
C GLU A 61 -16.61 10.86 -5.06
N ARG A 62 -15.33 10.48 -5.20
CA ARG A 62 -14.66 10.41 -6.50
C ARG A 62 -15.21 9.30 -7.39
N ILE A 63 -15.45 8.12 -6.83
CA ILE A 63 -16.08 7.00 -7.57
C ILE A 63 -17.44 7.42 -8.13
N ARG A 64 -18.26 8.12 -7.34
CA ARG A 64 -19.55 8.63 -7.83
C ARG A 64 -19.39 9.62 -8.99
N LYS A 65 -18.46 10.57 -8.87
CA LYS A 65 -18.15 11.54 -9.93
C LYS A 65 -17.66 10.84 -11.21
N ALA A 66 -16.90 9.77 -11.08
CA ALA A 66 -16.39 8.98 -12.20
C ALA A 66 -17.44 8.03 -12.82
N GLY A 67 -18.64 7.91 -12.21
CA GLY A 67 -19.77 7.13 -12.72
C GLY A 67 -19.87 5.72 -12.19
N GLY A 68 -19.29 5.43 -11.01
CA GLY A 68 -19.48 4.20 -10.26
C GLY A 68 -20.37 4.36 -9.03
N VAL A 69 -20.77 3.26 -8.42
CA VAL A 69 -21.49 3.22 -7.14
C VAL A 69 -20.56 2.61 -6.08
N PRO A 70 -20.08 3.39 -5.09
CA PRO A 70 -19.20 2.89 -4.06
C PRO A 70 -19.92 2.20 -2.93
N PHE A 71 -19.38 1.06 -2.49
CA PHE A 71 -19.80 0.34 -1.29
C PHE A 71 -18.59 0.14 -0.39
N GLU A 72 -18.56 0.85 0.74
CA GLU A 72 -17.45 0.75 1.70
C GLU A 72 -17.68 -0.39 2.68
N PHE A 73 -16.65 -1.17 2.90
CA PHE A 73 -16.56 -2.16 3.97
C PHE A 73 -15.15 -2.15 4.55
N ASN A 74 -15.03 -2.59 5.81
CA ASN A 74 -13.75 -2.62 6.49
C ASN A 74 -13.27 -4.05 6.71
N THR A 75 -11.95 -4.23 6.68
CA THR A 75 -11.28 -5.40 7.23
C THR A 75 -10.60 -5.07 8.54
N ILE A 76 -10.15 -6.10 9.26
CA ILE A 76 -9.35 -5.94 10.48
C ILE A 76 -7.96 -5.40 10.17
N GLY A 77 -7.30 -4.87 11.21
CA GLY A 77 -5.89 -4.49 11.19
C GLY A 77 -5.26 -4.77 12.55
N VAL A 78 -4.09 -5.40 12.54
CA VAL A 78 -3.24 -5.60 13.74
C VAL A 78 -2.03 -4.69 13.59
N ASP A 79 -1.71 -3.95 14.65
CA ASP A 79 -0.46 -3.19 14.73
C ASP A 79 0.65 -4.07 15.29
N ASP A 80 1.64 -4.38 14.46
CA ASP A 80 2.77 -5.20 14.88
C ASP A 80 3.59 -4.52 15.98
N GLY A 81 3.73 -3.20 15.94
CA GLY A 81 4.46 -2.43 16.94
C GLY A 81 3.81 -2.52 18.32
N VAL A 82 2.48 -2.37 18.40
CA VAL A 82 1.71 -2.48 19.63
C VAL A 82 1.65 -3.93 20.13
N ALA A 83 1.60 -4.90 19.20
CA ALA A 83 1.57 -6.33 19.54
C ALA A 83 2.94 -6.90 19.93
N MET A 84 4.02 -6.20 19.66
CA MET A 84 5.40 -6.68 19.86
C MET A 84 5.72 -6.89 21.34
N GLY A 85 6.47 -7.97 21.65
CA GLY A 85 6.94 -8.27 23.00
C GLY A 85 5.90 -8.95 23.92
N HIS A 86 4.69 -9.25 23.45
CA HIS A 86 3.68 -9.99 24.23
C HIS A 86 2.89 -10.97 23.36
N ILE A 87 1.91 -11.66 23.96
CA ILE A 87 1.12 -12.74 23.32
C ILE A 87 0.39 -12.26 22.04
N GLY A 88 0.08 -10.97 21.93
CA GLY A 88 -0.59 -10.38 20.77
C GLY A 88 0.14 -10.58 19.45
N MET A 89 1.47 -10.70 19.47
CA MET A 89 2.28 -10.91 18.27
C MET A 89 1.96 -12.20 17.52
N ARG A 90 1.38 -13.23 18.21
CA ARG A 90 0.94 -14.47 17.58
C ARG A 90 -0.21 -14.26 16.58
N TYR A 91 -0.95 -13.18 16.70
CA TYR A 91 -2.08 -12.84 15.83
C TYR A 91 -1.67 -12.02 14.60
N SER A 92 -0.45 -11.45 14.60
CA SER A 92 0.02 -10.60 13.53
C SER A 92 0.02 -11.32 12.17
N LEU A 93 0.83 -12.36 12.00
CA LEU A 93 0.92 -13.06 10.70
C LEU A 93 -0.40 -13.74 10.32
N ALA A 94 -1.11 -14.35 11.29
CA ALA A 94 -2.39 -14.98 11.05
C ALA A 94 -3.45 -14.01 10.52
N SER A 95 -3.38 -12.73 10.87
CA SER A 95 -4.31 -11.72 10.38
C SER A 95 -4.23 -11.52 8.86
N ARG A 96 -3.08 -11.78 8.22
CA ARG A 96 -2.92 -11.69 6.77
C ARG A 96 -3.90 -12.59 6.02
N GLU A 97 -3.96 -13.86 6.41
CA GLU A 97 -4.87 -14.85 5.81
C GLU A 97 -6.34 -14.46 6.07
N LEU A 98 -6.64 -14.08 7.31
CA LEU A 98 -7.98 -13.67 7.69
C LEU A 98 -8.45 -12.43 6.93
N ILE A 99 -7.56 -11.47 6.66
CA ILE A 99 -7.84 -10.30 5.84
C ILE A 99 -8.16 -10.74 4.40
N ALA A 100 -7.35 -11.64 3.83
CA ALA A 100 -7.58 -12.15 2.49
C ALA A 100 -8.97 -12.81 2.38
N ASP A 101 -9.31 -13.70 3.31
CA ASP A 101 -10.58 -14.40 3.37
C ASP A 101 -11.77 -13.45 3.55
N CYS A 102 -11.63 -12.42 4.40
CA CYS A 102 -12.69 -11.43 4.61
C CYS A 102 -12.98 -10.62 3.34
N VAL A 103 -11.94 -10.15 2.66
CA VAL A 103 -12.09 -9.33 1.44
C VAL A 103 -12.69 -10.16 0.31
N GLU A 104 -12.20 -11.39 0.10
CA GLU A 104 -12.73 -12.34 -0.85
C GLU A 104 -14.21 -12.61 -0.57
N THR A 105 -14.55 -12.96 0.67
CA THR A 105 -15.93 -13.27 1.09
C THR A 105 -16.89 -12.12 0.77
N VAL A 106 -16.53 -10.88 1.10
CA VAL A 106 -17.39 -9.72 0.87
C VAL A 106 -17.54 -9.45 -0.63
N ALA A 107 -16.45 -9.46 -1.39
CA ALA A 107 -16.47 -9.16 -2.81
C ALA A 107 -17.26 -10.21 -3.61
N GLU A 108 -17.09 -11.51 -3.28
CA GLU A 108 -17.78 -12.61 -3.91
C GLU A 108 -19.27 -12.64 -3.55
N ALA A 109 -19.60 -12.52 -2.27
CA ALA A 109 -21.01 -12.56 -1.82
C ALA A 109 -21.84 -11.39 -2.39
N HIS A 110 -21.26 -10.22 -2.56
CA HIS A 110 -21.95 -9.02 -3.06
C HIS A 110 -21.71 -8.75 -4.55
N GLN A 111 -20.97 -9.61 -5.24
CA GLN A 111 -20.74 -9.55 -6.69
C GLN A 111 -20.21 -8.17 -7.15
N LEU A 112 -19.20 -7.65 -6.44
CA LEU A 112 -18.61 -6.36 -6.76
C LEU A 112 -17.88 -6.40 -8.11
N ASP A 113 -17.96 -5.33 -8.89
CA ASP A 113 -17.35 -5.23 -10.22
C ASP A 113 -15.87 -4.84 -10.17
N GLY A 114 -15.42 -4.25 -9.07
CA GLY A 114 -14.03 -3.89 -8.83
C GLY A 114 -13.80 -3.42 -7.40
N LEU A 115 -12.54 -3.30 -7.01
CA LEU A 115 -12.13 -2.92 -5.66
C LEU A 115 -11.11 -1.77 -5.69
N ILE A 116 -11.27 -0.82 -4.77
CA ILE A 116 -10.17 0.03 -4.32
C ILE A 116 -9.81 -0.35 -2.90
N CYS A 117 -8.55 -0.74 -2.69
CA CYS A 117 -8.04 -1.19 -1.40
C CYS A 117 -7.26 -0.05 -0.74
N ILE A 118 -7.76 0.44 0.41
CA ILE A 118 -7.12 1.48 1.21
C ILE A 118 -6.37 0.79 2.33
N THR A 119 -5.03 0.72 2.19
CA THR A 119 -4.14 -0.07 3.05
C THR A 119 -3.10 0.81 3.72
N ASN A 120 -2.30 0.26 4.64
CA ASN A 120 -1.03 0.88 5.03
C ASN A 120 -0.05 -0.06 5.76
N CYS A 121 -0.48 -0.90 6.69
CA CYS A 121 0.41 -1.65 7.59
C CYS A 121 0.71 -3.09 7.14
N ASP A 122 1.64 -3.69 7.87
CA ASP A 122 2.43 -4.88 7.58
C ASP A 122 1.69 -6.06 6.95
N LYS A 123 0.62 -6.55 7.58
CA LYS A 123 -0.11 -7.75 7.15
C LYS A 123 -1.33 -7.41 6.30
N ILE A 124 -1.77 -6.16 6.35
CA ILE A 124 -2.97 -5.68 5.68
C ILE A 124 -2.71 -5.56 4.17
N VAL A 125 -1.58 -4.97 3.78
CA VAL A 125 -1.20 -4.86 2.36
C VAL A 125 -1.14 -6.23 1.70
N PRO A 126 -0.34 -7.20 2.19
CA PRO A 126 -0.27 -8.51 1.55
C PRO A 126 -1.58 -9.29 1.66
N GLY A 127 -2.34 -9.18 2.74
CA GLY A 127 -3.66 -9.83 2.87
C GLY A 127 -4.64 -9.36 1.81
N MET A 128 -4.75 -8.04 1.58
CA MET A 128 -5.59 -7.50 0.51
C MET A 128 -5.07 -7.85 -0.89
N LEU A 129 -3.73 -7.91 -1.09
CA LEU A 129 -3.15 -8.34 -2.38
C LEU A 129 -3.48 -9.81 -2.69
N MET A 130 -3.38 -10.70 -1.69
CA MET A 130 -3.79 -12.11 -1.85
C MET A 130 -5.27 -12.22 -2.25
N ALA A 131 -6.16 -11.47 -1.57
CA ALA A 131 -7.57 -11.43 -1.95
C ALA A 131 -7.77 -10.92 -3.39
N ALA A 132 -7.09 -9.84 -3.76
CA ALA A 132 -7.20 -9.27 -5.10
C ALA A 132 -6.83 -10.27 -6.20
N VAL A 133 -5.78 -11.07 -5.96
CA VAL A 133 -5.35 -12.13 -6.88
C VAL A 133 -6.39 -13.27 -6.95
N ARG A 134 -6.91 -13.72 -5.80
CA ARG A 134 -7.92 -14.79 -5.72
C ARG A 134 -9.20 -14.41 -6.46
N ILE A 135 -9.73 -13.21 -6.22
CA ILE A 135 -10.99 -12.72 -6.79
C ILE A 135 -10.83 -12.38 -8.28
N ASN A 136 -9.67 -11.87 -8.67
CA ASN A 136 -9.29 -11.48 -10.02
C ASN A 136 -10.31 -10.58 -10.74
N ILE A 137 -10.82 -9.58 -10.03
CA ILE A 137 -11.60 -8.46 -10.59
C ILE A 137 -10.73 -7.20 -10.63
N PRO A 138 -11.04 -6.18 -11.45
CA PRO A 138 -10.29 -4.93 -11.47
C PRO A 138 -10.05 -4.37 -10.08
N VAL A 139 -8.79 -4.07 -9.75
CA VAL A 139 -8.39 -3.55 -8.44
C VAL A 139 -7.32 -2.48 -8.55
N ILE A 140 -7.32 -1.55 -7.61
CA ILE A 140 -6.24 -0.60 -7.40
C ILE A 140 -5.97 -0.43 -5.91
N PHE A 141 -4.71 -0.25 -5.56
CA PHE A 141 -4.28 -0.02 -4.18
C PHE A 141 -3.91 1.43 -3.96
N VAL A 142 -4.22 1.94 -2.78
CA VAL A 142 -3.72 3.23 -2.30
C VAL A 142 -3.38 3.12 -0.82
N SER A 143 -2.14 3.44 -0.48
CA SER A 143 -1.69 3.40 0.91
C SER A 143 -2.00 4.69 1.66
N GLY A 144 -2.08 4.57 2.99
CA GLY A 144 -2.17 5.72 3.89
C GLY A 144 -0.90 6.59 3.90
N GLY A 145 0.23 6.05 3.45
CA GLY A 145 1.53 6.70 3.44
C GLY A 145 2.32 6.59 4.75
N PRO A 146 3.64 6.80 4.70
CA PRO A 146 4.51 6.80 5.86
C PRO A 146 4.29 8.02 6.76
N MET A 147 4.55 7.86 8.07
CA MET A 147 4.61 8.99 8.98
C MET A 147 5.89 9.80 8.79
N LYS A 148 5.89 11.03 9.27
CA LYS A 148 7.07 11.86 9.35
C LYS A 148 8.02 11.32 10.43
N ALA A 149 9.34 11.43 10.22
CA ALA A 149 10.30 11.15 11.28
C ALA A 149 10.18 12.15 12.43
N GLY A 150 10.38 11.67 13.65
CA GLY A 150 10.43 12.51 14.84
C GLY A 150 11.70 13.35 14.93
N LYS A 151 11.67 14.33 15.84
CA LYS A 151 12.83 15.19 16.07
C LYS A 151 12.88 15.62 17.53
N LEU A 152 13.98 15.31 18.21
CA LEU A 152 14.24 15.77 19.59
C LEU A 152 14.54 17.26 19.63
N ALA A 153 14.51 17.86 20.82
CA ALA A 153 14.91 19.24 21.04
C ALA A 153 16.37 19.52 20.62
N SER A 154 17.24 18.51 20.68
CA SER A 154 18.61 18.57 20.17
C SER A 154 18.70 18.70 18.64
N GLY A 155 17.63 18.49 17.91
CA GLY A 155 17.62 18.42 16.45
C GLY A 155 17.86 17.01 15.87
N GLN A 156 18.17 16.02 16.70
CA GLN A 156 18.37 14.63 16.28
C GLN A 156 17.05 14.04 15.75
N LYS A 157 17.10 13.39 14.58
CA LYS A 157 15.96 12.58 14.07
C LYS A 157 15.80 11.33 14.91
N VAL A 158 14.55 10.96 15.14
CA VAL A 158 14.15 9.76 15.91
C VAL A 158 12.94 9.09 15.25
N ASP A 159 12.78 7.82 15.57
CA ASP A 159 11.69 6.97 15.08
C ASP A 159 11.36 5.90 16.13
N LEU A 160 10.50 4.94 15.77
CA LEU A 160 10.10 3.85 16.65
C LEU A 160 11.30 3.03 17.14
N ILE A 161 12.32 2.82 16.30
CA ILE A 161 13.56 2.10 16.72
C ILE A 161 14.31 2.87 17.79
N SER A 162 14.38 4.18 17.65
CA SER A 162 15.02 5.05 18.65
C SER A 162 14.37 4.91 20.04
N ILE A 163 13.05 4.64 20.09
CA ILE A 163 12.33 4.40 21.35
C ILE A 163 12.72 3.03 21.92
N PHE A 164 12.74 1.96 21.10
CA PHE A 164 13.16 0.62 21.55
C PHE A 164 14.60 0.63 22.08
N GLU A 165 15.52 1.29 21.38
CA GLU A 165 16.90 1.50 21.84
C GLU A 165 16.94 2.32 23.12
N GLY A 166 16.10 3.36 23.23
CA GLY A 166 15.93 4.20 24.41
C GLY A 166 15.53 3.39 25.64
N VAL A 167 14.60 2.45 25.51
CA VAL A 167 14.24 1.51 26.60
C VAL A 167 15.47 0.72 27.05
N GLY A 168 16.24 0.15 26.11
CA GLY A 168 17.47 -0.58 26.44
C GLY A 168 18.52 0.31 27.15
N ARG A 169 18.68 1.54 26.70
CA ARG A 169 19.58 2.53 27.31
C ARG A 169 19.12 2.92 28.72
N ARG A 170 17.81 3.09 28.91
CA ARG A 170 17.23 3.42 30.23
C ARG A 170 17.45 2.27 31.23
N LEU A 171 17.24 1.02 30.79
CA LEU A 171 17.47 -0.15 31.64
C LEU A 171 18.95 -0.28 32.07
N ARG A 172 19.90 0.19 31.26
CA ARG A 172 21.33 0.24 31.60
C ARG A 172 21.74 1.50 32.37
N GLY A 173 20.80 2.42 32.62
CA GLY A 173 21.12 3.67 33.34
C GLY A 173 21.89 4.71 32.49
N GLU A 174 21.91 4.59 31.16
CA GLU A 174 22.59 5.50 30.22
C GLU A 174 21.77 6.76 29.95
N ILE A 175 20.45 6.70 30.10
CA ILE A 175 19.53 7.83 30.02
C ILE A 175 18.57 7.79 31.21
N ASP A 176 17.98 8.93 31.55
CA ASP A 176 16.98 9.06 32.60
C ASP A 176 15.53 8.94 32.05
N ASP A 177 14.54 9.06 32.96
CA ASP A 177 13.12 8.95 32.60
C ASP A 177 12.64 10.15 31.76
N VAL A 178 13.26 11.32 31.90
CA VAL A 178 12.91 12.52 31.14
C VAL A 178 13.35 12.36 29.68
N GLN A 179 14.57 11.84 29.46
CA GLN A 179 15.08 11.55 28.13
C GLN A 179 14.31 10.43 27.43
N LEU A 180 13.92 9.39 28.16
CA LEU A 180 13.07 8.33 27.61
C LEU A 180 11.69 8.88 27.23
N LYS A 181 11.11 9.73 28.09
CA LYS A 181 9.82 10.38 27.82
C LYS A 181 9.86 11.28 26.58
N GLU A 182 10.94 12.01 26.37
CA GLU A 182 11.14 12.80 25.16
C GLU A 182 11.15 11.91 23.89
N LEU A 183 11.84 10.77 23.94
CA LEU A 183 11.82 9.79 22.84
C LEU A 183 10.42 9.26 22.57
N GLU A 184 9.68 8.90 23.62
CA GLU A 184 8.29 8.42 23.53
C GLU A 184 7.38 9.48 22.87
N ASP A 185 7.48 10.72 23.29
CA ASP A 185 6.62 11.79 22.79
C ASP A 185 6.95 12.24 21.35
N GLN A 186 8.22 12.07 20.93
CA GLN A 186 8.70 12.58 19.66
C GLN A 186 8.92 11.49 18.59
N GLY A 187 9.00 10.21 18.95
CA GLY A 187 9.39 9.14 18.02
C GLY A 187 8.36 8.82 16.94
N CYS A 188 7.07 9.03 17.24
CA CYS A 188 5.96 8.80 16.31
C CYS A 188 5.05 10.04 16.22
N PRO A 189 5.47 11.13 15.54
CA PRO A 189 4.85 12.45 15.68
C PRO A 189 3.57 12.65 14.86
N THR A 190 3.27 11.79 13.89
CA THR A 190 2.10 11.95 13.00
C THR A 190 1.40 10.61 12.77
N CYS A 191 0.22 10.65 12.16
CA CYS A 191 -0.35 9.44 11.55
C CYS A 191 0.53 8.97 10.37
N GLY A 192 0.34 7.73 9.97
CA GLY A 192 1.11 7.08 8.90
C GLY A 192 1.71 5.75 9.37
N SER A 193 2.20 4.93 8.43
CA SER A 193 3.05 3.78 8.71
C SER A 193 4.40 4.24 9.27
N CYS A 194 5.27 3.31 9.67
CA CYS A 194 6.59 3.67 10.22
C CYS A 194 7.33 4.67 9.32
N SER A 195 8.15 5.55 9.91
CA SER A 195 8.94 6.52 9.14
C SER A 195 10.15 5.91 8.42
N GLY A 196 10.55 4.67 8.76
CA GLY A 196 11.66 3.93 8.14
C GLY A 196 11.19 2.88 7.12
N MET A 197 12.15 2.17 6.51
CA MET A 197 11.91 1.10 5.53
C MET A 197 11.61 -0.24 6.24
N PHE A 198 10.53 -0.25 7.02
CA PHE A 198 9.99 -1.45 7.64
C PHE A 198 9.00 -2.15 6.70
N THR A 199 8.41 -3.25 7.15
CA THR A 199 7.54 -4.10 6.31
C THR A 199 6.40 -3.33 5.65
N ALA A 200 5.74 -2.44 6.39
CA ALA A 200 4.63 -1.63 5.88
C ALA A 200 5.06 -0.80 4.66
N ASN A 201 6.13 -0.01 4.82
CA ASN A 201 6.64 0.84 3.74
C ASN A 201 7.25 0.02 2.60
N SER A 202 7.98 -1.05 2.92
CA SER A 202 8.51 -1.95 1.90
C SER A 202 7.39 -2.49 1.01
N MET A 203 6.32 -3.05 1.58
CA MET A 203 5.17 -3.53 0.81
C MET A 203 4.47 -2.41 0.02
N ASN A 204 4.30 -1.22 0.60
CA ASN A 204 3.72 -0.08 -0.10
C ASN A 204 4.57 0.37 -1.30
N CYS A 205 5.89 0.27 -1.20
CA CYS A 205 6.83 0.54 -2.31
C CYS A 205 6.78 -0.55 -3.38
N LEU A 206 6.72 -1.82 -2.97
CA LEU A 206 6.64 -2.95 -3.90
C LEU A 206 5.37 -2.89 -4.78
N MET A 207 4.25 -2.38 -4.26
CA MET A 207 3.04 -2.20 -5.05
C MET A 207 3.23 -1.26 -6.26
N GLU A 208 4.15 -0.29 -6.18
CA GLU A 208 4.50 0.56 -7.32
C GLU A 208 5.27 -0.23 -8.40
N ALA A 209 6.23 -1.06 -7.99
CA ALA A 209 7.03 -1.88 -8.92
C ALA A 209 6.22 -3.02 -9.54
N ILE A 210 5.28 -3.61 -8.78
CA ILE A 210 4.29 -4.57 -9.30
C ILE A 210 3.36 -3.89 -10.32
N GLY A 211 3.11 -2.59 -10.17
CA GLY A 211 2.20 -1.83 -11.02
C GLY A 211 0.76 -1.77 -10.55
N ILE A 212 0.43 -2.26 -9.33
CA ILE A 212 -0.93 -2.31 -8.78
C ILE A 212 -1.33 -1.05 -8.00
N ALA A 213 -0.39 -0.13 -7.80
CA ALA A 213 -0.59 1.18 -7.19
C ALA A 213 -0.01 2.29 -8.07
N LEU A 214 -0.46 3.53 -7.86
CA LEU A 214 0.04 4.69 -8.59
C LEU A 214 1.43 5.13 -8.08
N PRO A 215 2.24 5.79 -8.92
CA PRO A 215 3.51 6.41 -8.51
C PRO A 215 3.36 7.31 -7.28
N GLY A 216 4.25 7.17 -6.32
CA GLY A 216 4.22 7.90 -5.04
C GLY A 216 3.45 7.19 -3.93
N ASN A 217 2.91 6.00 -4.19
CA ASN A 217 2.15 5.23 -3.21
C ASN A 217 2.98 4.89 -1.95
N GLY A 218 4.23 4.51 -2.11
CA GLY A 218 5.10 4.09 -1.00
C GLY A 218 5.83 5.24 -0.30
N SER A 219 6.05 6.38 -0.97
CA SER A 219 6.97 7.41 -0.48
C SER A 219 6.31 8.72 -0.02
N ILE A 220 5.21 9.16 -0.63
CA ILE A 220 4.49 10.37 -0.21
C ILE A 220 3.99 10.22 1.23
N LEU A 221 4.32 11.16 2.12
CA LEU A 221 3.93 11.07 3.52
C LEU A 221 2.42 11.12 3.72
N ALA A 222 1.94 10.51 4.81
CA ALA A 222 0.52 10.50 5.19
C ALA A 222 -0.07 11.91 5.38
N VAL A 223 0.74 12.84 5.85
CA VAL A 223 0.35 14.23 6.14
C VAL A 223 0.64 15.21 4.99
N ASP A 224 1.17 14.73 3.88
CA ASP A 224 1.44 15.55 2.69
C ASP A 224 0.15 15.74 1.87
N SER A 225 -0.11 16.95 1.39
CA SER A 225 -1.29 17.25 0.55
C SER A 225 -1.36 16.43 -0.74
N ARG A 226 -0.20 16.02 -1.28
CA ARG A 226 -0.11 15.14 -2.46
C ARG A 226 -0.71 13.76 -2.19
N ARG A 227 -0.76 13.31 -0.93
CA ARG A 227 -1.36 12.02 -0.56
C ARG A 227 -2.87 12.00 -0.84
N GLU A 228 -3.58 13.08 -0.50
CA GLU A 228 -5.01 13.20 -0.79
C GLU A 228 -5.27 13.22 -2.31
N GLU A 229 -4.40 13.89 -3.07
CA GLU A 229 -4.52 13.92 -4.53
C GLU A 229 -4.30 12.53 -5.15
N LEU A 230 -3.34 11.76 -4.63
CA LEU A 230 -3.11 10.38 -5.04
C LEU A 230 -4.34 9.49 -4.77
N VAL A 231 -4.99 9.67 -3.61
CA VAL A 231 -6.24 8.97 -3.26
C VAL A 231 -7.35 9.28 -4.26
N LYS A 232 -7.50 10.54 -4.66
CA LYS A 232 -8.48 10.97 -5.67
C LYS A 232 -8.20 10.33 -7.04
N GLN A 233 -6.94 10.34 -7.47
CA GLN A 233 -6.52 9.73 -8.74
C GLN A 233 -6.77 8.21 -8.76
N ALA A 234 -6.46 7.51 -7.67
CA ALA A 234 -6.74 6.08 -7.55
C ALA A 234 -8.25 5.79 -7.62
N ALA A 235 -9.07 6.62 -6.98
CA ALA A 235 -10.52 6.48 -7.00
C ALA A 235 -11.15 6.75 -8.38
N ASP A 236 -10.60 7.66 -9.16
CA ASP A 236 -11.03 7.87 -10.54
C ASP A 236 -10.59 6.69 -11.43
N ARG A 237 -9.38 6.17 -11.17
CA ARG A 237 -8.78 5.12 -11.99
C ARG A 237 -9.49 3.80 -11.85
N ILE A 238 -10.00 3.41 -10.67
CA ILE A 238 -10.70 2.13 -10.49
C ILE A 238 -11.92 2.02 -11.41
N VAL A 239 -12.68 3.07 -11.58
CA VAL A 239 -13.85 3.07 -12.47
C VAL A 239 -13.45 2.82 -13.93
N ASN A 240 -12.28 3.34 -14.32
CA ASN A 240 -11.71 3.12 -15.64
C ASN A 240 -11.21 1.67 -15.82
N LEU A 241 -10.53 1.11 -14.80
CA LEU A 241 -10.09 -0.29 -14.80
C LEU A 241 -11.28 -1.24 -14.98
N VAL A 242 -12.39 -0.98 -14.27
CA VAL A 242 -13.61 -1.80 -14.41
C VAL A 242 -14.24 -1.67 -15.80
N LYS A 243 -14.28 -0.46 -16.37
CA LYS A 243 -14.82 -0.26 -17.74
C LYS A 243 -14.02 -1.00 -18.80
N ASN A 244 -12.73 -1.18 -18.60
CA ASN A 244 -11.82 -1.84 -19.53
C ASN A 244 -11.51 -3.30 -19.14
N ASP A 245 -12.12 -3.81 -18.06
CA ASP A 245 -11.93 -5.15 -17.49
C ASP A 245 -10.45 -5.53 -17.23
N ILE A 246 -9.64 -4.55 -16.80
CA ILE A 246 -8.20 -4.78 -16.50
C ILE A 246 -8.09 -5.44 -15.14
N LYS A 247 -7.60 -6.67 -15.11
CA LYS A 247 -7.56 -7.55 -13.95
C LYS A 247 -6.18 -7.64 -13.30
N PRO A 248 -6.10 -8.02 -12.01
CA PRO A 248 -4.83 -8.29 -11.34
C PRO A 248 -3.93 -9.27 -12.09
N SER A 249 -4.49 -10.32 -12.68
CA SER A 249 -3.72 -11.32 -13.45
C SER A 249 -2.98 -10.76 -14.68
N GLU A 250 -3.40 -9.59 -15.17
CA GLU A 250 -2.71 -8.90 -16.27
C GLU A 250 -1.53 -8.04 -15.78
N ILE A 251 -1.54 -7.67 -14.50
CA ILE A 251 -0.57 -6.77 -13.88
C ILE A 251 0.41 -7.53 -12.98
N ILE A 252 -0.12 -8.44 -12.14
CA ILE A 252 0.67 -9.27 -11.23
C ILE A 252 1.14 -10.50 -12.00
N THR A 253 2.31 -10.38 -12.62
CA THR A 253 2.93 -11.40 -13.46
C THR A 253 4.27 -11.81 -12.86
N ASP A 254 4.87 -12.87 -13.39
CA ASP A 254 6.22 -13.30 -13.04
C ASP A 254 7.23 -12.13 -13.13
N GLN A 255 7.16 -11.34 -14.22
CA GLN A 255 8.04 -10.21 -14.45
C GLN A 255 7.80 -9.06 -13.47
N SER A 256 6.53 -8.74 -13.14
CA SER A 256 6.25 -7.67 -12.20
C SER A 256 6.63 -8.05 -10.75
N ILE A 257 6.50 -9.33 -10.38
CA ILE A 257 7.00 -9.85 -9.11
C ILE A 257 8.54 -9.78 -9.06
N LYS A 258 9.23 -10.15 -10.15
CA LYS A 258 10.70 -9.99 -10.24
C LYS A 258 11.12 -8.53 -10.09
N ASN A 259 10.46 -7.60 -10.78
CA ASN A 259 10.72 -6.18 -10.64
C ASN A 259 10.56 -5.71 -9.19
N ALA A 260 9.53 -6.18 -8.49
CA ALA A 260 9.32 -5.87 -7.07
C ALA A 260 10.43 -6.43 -6.18
N LEU A 261 10.86 -7.67 -6.40
CA LEU A 261 11.96 -8.28 -5.65
C LEU A 261 13.30 -7.57 -5.90
N VAL A 262 13.57 -7.15 -7.14
CA VAL A 262 14.72 -6.30 -7.46
C VAL A 262 14.68 -4.98 -6.70
N LEU A 263 13.52 -4.30 -6.68
CA LEU A 263 13.34 -3.09 -5.90
C LEU A 263 13.58 -3.34 -4.40
N ASP A 264 13.03 -4.44 -3.86
CA ASP A 264 13.16 -4.81 -2.45
C ASP A 264 14.62 -4.96 -2.02
N MET A 265 15.41 -5.68 -2.82
CA MET A 265 16.85 -5.85 -2.58
C MET A 265 17.61 -4.51 -2.68
N ALA A 266 17.29 -3.69 -3.69
CA ALA A 266 17.96 -2.41 -3.92
C ALA A 266 17.69 -1.36 -2.85
N MET A 267 16.48 -1.34 -2.29
CA MET A 267 16.11 -0.37 -1.25
C MET A 267 16.34 -0.88 0.18
N GLY A 268 16.84 -2.12 0.35
CA GLY A 268 17.03 -2.74 1.65
C GLY A 268 15.71 -2.94 2.39
N GLY A 269 14.73 -3.50 1.72
CA GLY A 269 13.41 -3.78 2.27
C GLY A 269 13.42 -4.79 3.39
N SER A 270 12.30 -4.94 4.05
CA SER A 270 12.13 -5.87 5.18
C SER A 270 12.18 -7.33 4.71
N THR A 271 12.80 -8.21 5.50
CA THR A 271 12.76 -9.67 5.22
C THR A 271 11.34 -10.23 5.18
N ASN A 272 10.37 -9.58 5.84
CA ASN A 272 8.97 -9.98 5.77
C ASN A 272 8.38 -9.80 4.35
N THR A 273 8.90 -8.89 3.53
CA THR A 273 8.45 -8.71 2.15
C THR A 273 8.65 -9.96 1.32
N ILE A 274 9.73 -10.69 1.55
CA ILE A 274 9.99 -11.99 0.88
C ILE A 274 8.87 -12.97 1.22
N LEU A 275 8.56 -13.13 2.52
CA LEU A 275 7.46 -14.00 2.96
C LEU A 275 6.12 -13.62 2.32
N HIS A 276 5.83 -12.32 2.24
CA HIS A 276 4.57 -11.82 1.71
C HIS A 276 4.50 -11.92 0.18
N THR A 277 5.59 -11.59 -0.51
CA THR A 277 5.66 -11.67 -1.98
C THR A 277 5.55 -13.12 -2.46
N LEU A 278 6.19 -14.07 -1.77
CA LEU A 278 6.03 -15.49 -2.07
C LEU A 278 4.58 -15.97 -1.87
N ALA A 279 3.89 -15.49 -0.83
CA ALA A 279 2.49 -15.83 -0.62
C ALA A 279 1.59 -15.26 -1.74
N ILE A 280 1.81 -14.01 -2.14
CA ILE A 280 1.08 -13.37 -3.24
C ILE A 280 1.35 -14.10 -4.56
N ALA A 281 2.61 -14.43 -4.85
CA ALA A 281 3.00 -15.19 -6.04
C ALA A 281 2.32 -16.57 -6.07
N SER A 282 2.29 -17.27 -4.93
CA SER A 282 1.60 -18.56 -4.80
C SER A 282 0.10 -18.46 -5.11
N GLU A 283 -0.59 -17.43 -4.59
CA GLU A 283 -1.99 -17.16 -4.91
C GLU A 283 -2.21 -16.83 -6.41
N ALA A 284 -1.23 -16.19 -7.03
CA ALA A 284 -1.25 -15.88 -8.46
C ALA A 284 -0.89 -17.09 -9.35
N GLY A 285 -0.55 -18.24 -8.78
CA GLY A 285 -0.04 -19.40 -9.52
C GLY A 285 1.36 -19.17 -10.10
N ILE A 286 2.09 -18.19 -9.59
CA ILE A 286 3.47 -17.86 -9.99
C ILE A 286 4.42 -18.62 -9.06
N HIS A 287 5.35 -19.35 -9.65
CA HIS A 287 6.32 -20.12 -8.87
C HIS A 287 7.61 -19.33 -8.69
N PHE A 288 7.96 -19.11 -7.42
CA PHE A 288 9.25 -18.57 -6.98
C PHE A 288 9.78 -19.41 -5.84
N ASP A 289 11.07 -19.74 -5.89
CA ASP A 289 11.75 -20.39 -4.79
C ASP A 289 12.91 -19.54 -4.21
N LEU A 290 13.58 -20.08 -3.20
CA LEU A 290 14.72 -19.38 -2.59
C LEU A 290 15.94 -19.27 -3.51
N HIS A 291 16.05 -20.14 -4.51
CA HIS A 291 17.13 -20.07 -5.50
C HIS A 291 16.93 -18.85 -6.43
N ASP A 292 15.68 -18.65 -6.91
CA ASP A 292 15.32 -17.48 -7.71
C ASP A 292 15.61 -16.17 -6.96
N LEU A 293 15.27 -16.13 -5.66
CA LEU A 293 15.55 -14.98 -4.81
C LEU A 293 17.05 -14.69 -4.66
N ASN A 294 17.86 -15.74 -4.47
CA ASN A 294 19.30 -15.60 -4.37
C ASN A 294 19.92 -15.11 -5.69
N GLU A 295 19.42 -15.56 -6.83
CA GLU A 295 19.84 -15.09 -8.15
C GLU A 295 19.54 -13.59 -8.30
N ILE A 296 18.30 -13.16 -8.00
CA ILE A 296 17.92 -11.74 -8.03
C ILE A 296 18.83 -10.92 -7.10
N ALA A 297 19.02 -11.36 -5.86
CA ALA A 297 19.85 -10.67 -4.88
C ALA A 297 21.31 -10.52 -5.33
N SER A 298 21.86 -11.55 -5.97
CA SER A 298 23.27 -11.54 -6.44
C SER A 298 23.53 -10.50 -7.54
N ARG A 299 22.50 -10.14 -8.31
CA ARG A 299 22.57 -9.20 -9.44
C ARG A 299 22.13 -7.78 -9.07
N THR A 300 21.44 -7.61 -7.96
CA THR A 300 20.83 -6.34 -7.58
C THR A 300 21.77 -5.53 -6.69
N PRO A 301 22.15 -4.29 -7.06
CA PRO A 301 22.94 -3.43 -6.20
C PRO A 301 22.10 -2.89 -5.03
N TYR A 302 22.71 -2.79 -3.86
CA TYR A 302 22.09 -2.12 -2.71
C TYR A 302 22.27 -0.60 -2.84
N LEU A 303 21.20 0.12 -3.17
CA LEU A 303 21.23 1.55 -3.50
C LEU A 303 20.86 2.46 -2.32
N CYS A 304 19.90 2.03 -1.47
CA CYS A 304 19.34 2.88 -0.44
C CYS A 304 19.61 2.35 0.96
N LYS A 305 20.07 3.24 1.85
CA LYS A 305 20.14 2.98 3.29
C LYS A 305 19.13 3.89 3.99
N VAL A 306 18.03 3.30 4.46
CA VAL A 306 16.96 3.99 5.17
C VAL A 306 16.84 3.39 6.57
N SER A 307 16.37 4.12 7.58
CA SER A 307 16.13 3.54 8.90
C SER A 307 15.35 2.20 8.77
N PRO A 308 15.77 1.14 9.47
CA PRO A 308 16.76 1.03 10.54
C PRO A 308 18.21 0.83 10.07
N ALA A 309 18.48 0.68 8.77
CA ALA A 309 19.85 0.49 8.27
C ALA A 309 20.76 1.70 8.47
N THR A 310 20.19 2.88 8.72
CA THR A 310 20.87 4.12 9.13
C THR A 310 19.92 4.99 9.95
N PRO A 311 20.39 5.67 11.01
CA PRO A 311 19.51 6.46 11.88
C PRO A 311 19.06 7.81 11.28
N ASN A 312 19.67 8.26 10.18
CA ASN A 312 19.52 9.65 9.71
C ASN A 312 18.65 9.81 8.45
N VAL A 313 18.31 8.70 7.78
CA VAL A 313 17.54 8.71 6.52
C VAL A 313 16.21 8.00 6.74
N HIS A 314 15.13 8.66 6.38
CA HIS A 314 13.76 8.15 6.54
C HIS A 314 12.98 8.22 5.23
N MET A 315 11.73 7.75 5.21
CA MET A 315 10.90 7.74 4.01
C MET A 315 10.68 9.15 3.42
N GLU A 316 10.66 10.18 4.24
CA GLU A 316 10.61 11.58 3.78
C GLU A 316 11.83 11.97 2.91
N ASP A 317 13.00 11.38 3.18
CA ASP A 317 14.21 11.61 2.40
C ASP A 317 14.17 10.84 1.07
N VAL A 318 13.59 9.64 1.07
CA VAL A 318 13.32 8.85 -0.15
C VAL A 318 12.36 9.62 -1.08
N ASP A 319 11.26 10.15 -0.53
CA ASP A 319 10.30 10.94 -1.30
C ASP A 319 10.96 12.19 -1.92
N ARG A 320 11.77 12.91 -1.12
CA ARG A 320 12.51 14.10 -1.58
C ARG A 320 13.52 13.79 -2.67
N ALA A 321 14.09 12.58 -2.66
CA ALA A 321 15.03 12.12 -3.69
C ALA A 321 14.35 11.65 -5.00
N GLY A 322 13.03 11.74 -5.09
CA GLY A 322 12.23 11.36 -6.26
C GLY A 322 11.44 10.06 -6.08
N GLY A 323 11.37 9.54 -4.85
CA GLY A 323 10.55 8.39 -4.50
C GLY A 323 11.03 7.08 -5.12
N ILE A 324 10.12 6.13 -5.22
CA ILE A 324 10.40 4.78 -5.69
C ILE A 324 10.81 4.76 -7.16
N TYR A 325 10.22 5.61 -7.98
CA TYR A 325 10.57 5.68 -9.39
C TYR A 325 11.97 6.22 -9.66
N ALA A 326 12.56 7.00 -8.75
CA ALA A 326 13.97 7.38 -8.84
C ALA A 326 14.88 6.16 -8.62
N ILE A 327 14.55 5.27 -7.68
CA ILE A 327 15.27 4.02 -7.46
C ILE A 327 15.13 3.10 -8.67
N LEU A 328 13.91 2.92 -9.17
CA LEU A 328 13.64 2.10 -10.35
C LEU A 328 14.36 2.64 -11.58
N ASN A 329 14.50 3.96 -11.72
CA ASN A 329 15.28 4.56 -12.78
C ASN A 329 16.78 4.20 -12.70
N GLU A 330 17.38 4.25 -11.50
CA GLU A 330 18.77 3.82 -11.35
C GLU A 330 18.95 2.34 -11.70
N LEU A 331 18.00 1.50 -11.27
CA LEU A 331 18.01 0.06 -11.57
C LEU A 331 17.82 -0.22 -13.06
N SER A 332 17.03 0.58 -13.77
CA SER A 332 16.77 0.42 -15.22
C SER A 332 17.99 0.65 -16.10
N LYS A 333 19.04 1.26 -15.54
CA LYS A 333 20.34 1.44 -16.26
C LYS A 333 21.16 0.15 -16.33
N ILE A 334 20.79 -0.87 -15.56
CA ILE A 334 21.43 -2.19 -15.58
C ILE A 334 20.67 -3.07 -16.54
N ASP A 335 21.32 -3.48 -17.62
CA ASP A 335 20.70 -4.26 -18.68
C ASP A 335 20.10 -5.58 -18.16
N GLY A 336 18.85 -5.84 -18.50
CA GLY A 336 18.13 -7.07 -18.14
C GLY A 336 17.84 -7.24 -16.65
N LEU A 337 17.97 -6.19 -15.81
CA LEU A 337 17.64 -6.27 -14.38
C LEU A 337 16.14 -6.07 -14.13
N LEU A 338 15.50 -5.15 -14.84
CA LEU A 338 14.07 -4.87 -14.79
C LEU A 338 13.41 -5.17 -16.14
N ASP A 339 12.18 -5.68 -16.08
CA ASP A 339 11.30 -5.71 -17.26
C ASP A 339 10.45 -4.42 -17.27
N LEU A 340 10.86 -3.49 -18.14
CA LEU A 340 10.22 -2.19 -18.28
C LEU A 340 8.89 -2.22 -19.05
N SER A 341 8.57 -3.35 -19.68
CA SER A 341 7.32 -3.52 -20.45
C SER A 341 6.12 -3.90 -19.59
N THR A 342 6.32 -4.23 -18.30
CA THR A 342 5.24 -4.64 -17.41
C THR A 342 4.15 -3.57 -17.30
N PRO A 343 2.86 -3.95 -17.45
CA PRO A 343 1.75 -3.00 -17.39
C PRO A 343 1.48 -2.54 -15.97
N THR A 344 0.91 -1.35 -15.83
CA THR A 344 0.51 -0.80 -14.54
C THR A 344 -0.93 -0.30 -14.55
N VAL A 345 -1.54 -0.18 -13.36
CA VAL A 345 -2.93 0.27 -13.20
C VAL A 345 -3.22 1.65 -13.81
N ASN A 346 -2.23 2.50 -14.03
CA ASN A 346 -2.45 3.81 -14.68
C ASN A 346 -2.54 3.73 -16.21
N GLY A 347 -2.37 2.54 -16.80
CA GLY A 347 -2.45 2.30 -18.23
C GLY A 347 -1.16 2.55 -19.00
N LYS A 348 -0.05 2.72 -18.28
CA LYS A 348 1.31 2.85 -18.81
C LYS A 348 2.14 1.64 -18.41
N THR A 349 3.23 1.42 -19.09
CA THR A 349 4.24 0.45 -18.66
C THR A 349 5.09 1.00 -17.51
N LEU A 350 5.83 0.13 -16.84
CA LEU A 350 6.79 0.54 -15.82
C LEU A 350 7.82 1.52 -16.39
N GLY A 351 8.34 1.23 -17.58
CA GLY A 351 9.32 2.10 -18.26
C GLY A 351 8.78 3.48 -18.60
N GLU A 352 7.54 3.57 -19.08
CA GLU A 352 6.89 4.87 -19.35
C GLU A 352 6.69 5.67 -18.06
N ASN A 353 6.36 5.04 -16.95
CA ASN A 353 6.24 5.71 -15.65
C ASN A 353 7.60 6.21 -15.15
N ILE A 354 8.65 5.42 -15.29
CA ILE A 354 10.02 5.85 -14.95
C ILE A 354 10.42 7.08 -15.77
N ALA A 355 10.19 7.07 -17.08
CA ALA A 355 10.53 8.20 -17.95
C ALA A 355 9.80 9.49 -17.55
N LEU A 356 8.53 9.41 -17.15
CA LEU A 356 7.75 10.56 -16.68
C LEU A 356 8.26 11.12 -15.36
N SER A 357 8.69 10.24 -14.43
CA SER A 357 9.24 10.68 -13.15
C SER A 357 10.51 11.52 -13.33
N LEU A 358 11.33 11.21 -14.33
CA LEU A 358 12.56 11.95 -14.65
C LEU A 358 12.30 13.40 -15.10
N ILE A 359 11.19 13.64 -15.76
CA ILE A 359 10.82 15.00 -16.22
C ILE A 359 10.57 15.91 -15.01
N HIS A 360 10.02 15.37 -13.92
CA HIS A 360 9.78 16.12 -12.69
C HIS A 360 11.03 16.31 -11.81
N ILE A 361 12.03 15.43 -11.93
CA ILE A 361 13.32 15.54 -11.19
C ILE A 361 14.27 16.51 -11.89
N SER A 362 14.14 16.72 -13.19
CA SER A 362 15.04 17.57 -13.99
C SER A 362 14.78 19.07 -13.88
N GLU A 363 13.73 19.52 -13.19
CA GLU A 363 13.59 20.92 -12.80
C GLU A 363 14.38 21.17 -11.50
N PRO A 364 15.57 21.83 -11.56
CA PRO A 364 16.28 22.16 -10.36
C PRO A 364 15.47 23.21 -9.57
N THR A 365 14.83 22.79 -8.48
CA THR A 365 14.49 23.73 -7.42
C THR A 365 15.80 24.32 -6.94
N ARG A 366 16.15 25.51 -7.45
CA ARG A 366 17.31 26.28 -6.95
C ARG A 366 17.09 26.49 -5.45
N PRO A 367 18.06 26.11 -4.60
CA PRO A 367 18.02 26.54 -3.22
C PRO A 367 18.24 28.05 -3.21
N TYR A 368 17.29 28.77 -2.66
CA TYR A 368 17.49 30.15 -2.22
C TYR A 368 18.12 30.14 -0.85
#